data_f4d5cb7cf2b434bc7617034686259278
#
_entry.id   f4d5cb7cf2b434bc7617034686259278
#
_cell.length_a   1.000
_cell.length_b   1.000
_cell.length_c   1.000
_cell.angle_alpha   90.00
_cell.angle_beta   90.00
_cell.angle_gamma   90.00
#
_symmetry.space_group_name_H-M   'P 1'
#
loop_
_entity.id
_entity.type
_entity.pdbx_description
1 polymer ?
#
loop_
_entity_poly.entity_id
_entity_poly.type
_entity_poly.pdbx_seq_one_letter_code
_entity_poly.pdbx_strand_id
1 'polypeptide(L)'
;MADTGARAAQYLDSMLAAPDLKPAKSHRTIPFLMPLPGQCTMVEPTAGGYNKLAQLEQEDGMLSVSFTPGFPPADIWDCGPVVVAYGEHQENADRAVDTLFDGILQHEEEFQVERLSPGEAASQAIASNAHKPFVLADVQDNCGAGATSDTTGMLRSLIEQGADGAVVGVLVDGAAAAQAHASGKGATIDVSLGG
;
A
#
# COMPACT_ATOMS: atom_id res chain seq x y z
N MET A 1 5.10 -3.18 13.39
CA MET A 1 6.19 -2.30 13.89
C MET A 1 6.99 -2.91 15.04
N ALA A 2 6.35 -3.50 16.08
CA ALA A 2 7.06 -4.14 17.19
C ALA A 2 8.03 -5.25 16.73
N ASP A 3 7.56 -6.15 15.86
CA ASP A 3 8.37 -7.26 15.34
C ASP A 3 9.54 -6.78 14.48
N THR A 4 9.34 -5.74 13.67
CA THR A 4 10.41 -5.12 12.87
C THR A 4 11.50 -4.53 13.79
N GLY A 5 11.10 -3.85 14.86
CA GLY A 5 12.02 -3.31 15.85
C GLY A 5 12.80 -4.41 16.60
N ALA A 6 12.13 -5.49 16.99
CA ALA A 6 12.76 -6.63 17.64
C ALA A 6 13.81 -7.30 16.73
N ARG A 7 13.47 -7.50 15.44
CA ARG A 7 14.41 -8.05 14.45
C ARG A 7 15.62 -7.14 14.24
N ALA A 8 15.40 -5.83 14.09
CA ALA A 8 16.50 -4.88 13.95
C ALA A 8 17.44 -4.90 15.16
N ALA A 9 16.88 -5.03 16.38
CA ALA A 9 17.68 -5.14 17.61
C ALA A 9 18.49 -6.45 17.64
N GLN A 10 17.92 -7.58 17.20
CA GLN A 10 18.62 -8.86 17.10
C GLN A 10 19.81 -8.79 16.14
N TYR A 11 19.62 -8.17 14.95
CA TYR A 11 20.71 -7.97 14.00
C TYR A 11 21.81 -7.08 14.57
N LEU A 12 21.43 -5.98 15.23
CA LEU A 12 22.40 -5.09 15.86
C LEU A 12 23.21 -5.85 16.93
N ASP A 13 22.56 -6.62 17.78
CA ASP A 13 23.20 -7.41 18.82
C ASP A 13 24.19 -8.43 18.23
N SER A 14 23.78 -9.14 17.17
CA SER A 14 24.63 -10.08 16.43
C SER A 14 25.88 -9.39 15.84
N MET A 15 25.71 -8.20 15.27
CA MET A 15 26.82 -7.43 14.71
C MET A 15 27.79 -6.92 15.80
N LEU A 16 27.27 -6.52 16.96
CA LEU A 16 28.10 -6.11 18.11
C LEU A 16 28.85 -7.31 18.69
N ALA A 17 28.27 -8.49 18.72
CA ALA A 17 28.91 -9.73 19.18
C ALA A 17 29.99 -10.24 18.20
N ALA A 18 29.89 -9.89 16.91
CA ALA A 18 30.83 -10.29 15.86
C ALA A 18 31.34 -9.06 15.08
N PRO A 19 32.20 -8.23 15.67
CA PRO A 19 32.64 -6.94 15.11
C PRO A 19 33.43 -7.07 13.81
N ASP A 20 33.96 -8.24 13.51
CA ASP A 20 34.67 -8.52 12.25
C ASP A 20 33.70 -8.96 11.12
N LEU A 21 32.43 -9.24 11.43
CA LEU A 21 31.44 -9.58 10.44
C LEU A 21 31.12 -8.35 9.59
N LYS A 22 31.39 -8.44 8.31
CA LYS A 22 31.03 -7.43 7.30
C LYS A 22 29.99 -8.03 6.36
N PRO A 23 28.69 -7.79 6.61
CA PRO A 23 27.65 -8.35 5.77
C PRO A 23 27.84 -7.98 4.30
N ALA A 24 27.78 -8.97 3.44
CA ALA A 24 27.67 -8.76 2.00
C ALA A 24 26.27 -8.23 1.67
N LYS A 25 26.17 -7.39 0.65
CA LYS A 25 24.91 -6.76 0.24
C LYS A 25 24.68 -6.98 -1.26
N SER A 26 23.46 -7.29 -1.62
CA SER A 26 22.98 -7.28 -3.00
C SER A 26 21.66 -6.54 -3.09
N HIS A 27 21.36 -5.95 -4.25
CA HIS A 27 20.07 -5.32 -4.52
C HIS A 27 19.78 -5.29 -6.00
N ARG A 28 18.48 -5.27 -6.36
CA ARG A 28 17.99 -5.02 -7.71
C ARG A 28 16.75 -4.15 -7.67
N THR A 29 16.70 -3.18 -8.58
CA THR A 29 15.50 -2.39 -8.85
C THR A 29 14.61 -3.17 -9.80
N ILE A 30 13.35 -3.34 -9.45
CA ILE A 30 12.33 -3.94 -10.32
C ILE A 30 12.01 -2.95 -11.44
N PRO A 31 12.00 -3.38 -12.72
CA PRO A 31 11.92 -2.47 -13.86
C PRO A 31 10.50 -2.00 -14.22
N PHE A 32 9.56 -2.08 -13.27
CA PHE A 32 8.19 -1.58 -13.45
C PHE A 32 7.66 -0.97 -12.16
N LEU A 33 6.65 -0.10 -12.27
CA LEU A 33 5.98 0.51 -11.13
C LEU A 33 4.79 -0.35 -10.67
N MET A 34 4.68 -0.56 -9.38
CA MET A 34 3.57 -1.30 -8.77
C MET A 34 2.51 -0.32 -8.28
N PRO A 35 1.27 -0.38 -8.79
CA PRO A 35 0.19 0.43 -8.26
C PRO A 35 -0.10 0.07 -6.79
N LEU A 36 -0.47 1.06 -5.97
CA LEU A 36 -0.67 0.85 -4.52
C LEU A 36 -1.62 -0.32 -4.19
N PRO A 37 -2.75 -0.52 -4.88
CA PRO A 37 -3.61 -1.67 -4.60
C PRO A 37 -2.92 -3.02 -4.86
N GLY A 38 -2.04 -3.10 -5.86
CA GLY A 38 -1.24 -4.28 -6.17
C GLY A 38 -0.18 -4.60 -5.11
N GLN A 39 0.10 -3.68 -4.19
CA GLN A 39 1.07 -3.87 -3.10
C GLN A 39 0.44 -4.50 -1.83
N CYS A 40 -0.83 -4.91 -1.89
CA CYS A 40 -1.51 -5.50 -0.73
C CYS A 40 -0.90 -6.86 -0.36
N THR A 41 -0.33 -6.94 0.85
CA THR A 41 0.34 -8.15 1.35
C THR A 41 -0.60 -9.31 1.72
N MET A 42 -1.91 -9.11 1.61
CA MET A 42 -2.93 -10.13 1.91
C MET A 42 -3.44 -10.86 0.67
N VAL A 43 -3.05 -10.43 -0.53
CA VAL A 43 -3.48 -11.01 -1.81
C VAL A 43 -2.29 -11.23 -2.74
N GLU A 44 -2.45 -12.19 -3.65
CA GLU A 44 -1.44 -12.43 -4.69
C GLU A 44 -1.39 -11.26 -5.70
N PRO A 45 -0.24 -11.00 -6.31
CA PRO A 45 1.04 -11.72 -6.20
C PRO A 45 1.90 -11.28 -5.00
N THR A 46 1.56 -10.18 -4.34
CA THR A 46 2.36 -9.61 -3.26
C THR A 46 2.46 -10.54 -2.05
N ALA A 47 1.38 -11.23 -1.69
CA ALA A 47 1.40 -12.22 -0.62
C ALA A 47 2.44 -13.31 -0.86
N GLY A 48 2.50 -13.86 -2.07
CA GLY A 48 3.49 -14.85 -2.50
C GLY A 48 4.92 -14.32 -2.42
N GLY A 49 5.14 -13.09 -2.88
CA GLY A 49 6.44 -12.42 -2.77
C GLY A 49 6.94 -12.30 -1.34
N TYR A 50 6.09 -11.85 -0.40
CA TYR A 50 6.47 -11.78 1.02
C TYR A 50 6.61 -13.14 1.70
N ASN A 51 5.82 -14.13 1.31
CA ASN A 51 6.00 -15.51 1.78
C ASN A 51 7.34 -16.08 1.32
N LYS A 52 7.73 -15.84 0.05
CA LYS A 52 9.03 -16.24 -0.45
C LYS A 52 10.17 -15.53 0.25
N LEU A 53 10.05 -14.23 0.50
CA LEU A 53 10.99 -13.44 1.28
C LEU A 53 11.21 -14.06 2.66
N ALA A 54 10.14 -14.40 3.36
CA ALA A 54 10.23 -15.00 4.70
C ALA A 54 10.93 -16.37 4.69
N GLN A 55 10.80 -17.15 3.60
CA GLN A 55 11.55 -18.40 3.43
C GLN A 55 13.03 -18.15 3.21
N LEU A 56 13.38 -17.20 2.33
CA LEU A 56 14.77 -16.85 2.03
C LEU A 56 15.52 -16.33 3.27
N GLU A 57 14.85 -15.59 4.15
CA GLU A 57 15.45 -15.12 5.41
C GLU A 57 15.81 -16.23 6.40
N GLN A 58 15.24 -17.44 6.24
CA GLN A 58 15.55 -18.59 7.09
C GLN A 58 16.68 -19.46 6.52
N GLU A 59 17.20 -19.15 5.36
CA GLU A 59 18.29 -19.90 4.75
C GLU A 59 19.63 -19.61 5.45
N ASP A 60 20.49 -20.60 5.56
CA ASP A 60 21.80 -20.49 6.18
C ASP A 60 22.64 -19.39 5.50
N GLY A 61 23.25 -18.55 6.32
CA GLY A 61 24.08 -17.44 5.87
C GLY A 61 23.30 -16.20 5.42
N MET A 62 21.97 -16.20 5.56
CA MET A 62 21.15 -15.00 5.34
C MET A 62 21.01 -14.19 6.63
N LEU A 63 21.12 -12.89 6.49
CA LEU A 63 20.94 -11.92 7.59
C LEU A 63 19.62 -11.18 7.47
N SER A 64 19.29 -10.69 6.28
CA SER A 64 18.02 -9.98 6.03
C SER A 64 17.68 -9.97 4.55
N VAL A 65 16.40 -10.06 4.23
CA VAL A 65 15.87 -9.82 2.90
C VAL A 65 14.75 -8.78 3.00
N SER A 66 14.71 -7.85 2.07
CA SER A 66 13.69 -6.81 2.02
C SER A 66 13.14 -6.68 0.61
N PHE A 67 11.84 -6.56 0.51
CA PHE A 67 11.13 -6.14 -0.68
C PHE A 67 10.37 -4.86 -0.36
N THR A 68 10.74 -3.78 -1.02
CA THR A 68 10.08 -2.47 -0.90
C THR A 68 9.36 -2.18 -2.20
N PRO A 69 8.01 -2.24 -2.22
CA PRO A 69 7.23 -2.08 -3.46
C PRO A 69 7.27 -0.68 -4.07
N GLY A 70 7.87 0.29 -3.36
CA GLY A 70 7.94 1.67 -3.80
C GLY A 70 6.65 2.46 -3.55
N PHE A 71 6.64 3.72 -4.00
CA PHE A 71 5.50 4.61 -3.85
C PHE A 71 5.35 5.47 -5.11
N PRO A 72 4.77 4.95 -6.20
CA PRO A 72 4.61 5.66 -7.47
C PRO A 72 3.95 7.05 -7.36
N PRO A 73 2.97 7.28 -6.44
CA PRO A 73 2.38 8.61 -6.28
C PRO A 73 3.35 9.71 -5.82
N ALA A 74 4.53 9.36 -5.31
CA ALA A 74 5.56 10.34 -4.96
C ALA A 74 6.12 11.06 -6.18
N ASP A 75 5.99 10.49 -7.38
CA ASP A 75 6.42 11.05 -8.67
C ASP A 75 7.88 11.53 -8.66
N ILE A 76 8.75 10.74 -8.05
CA ILE A 76 10.19 10.93 -8.05
C ILE A 76 10.88 9.82 -8.83
N TRP A 77 12.12 10.06 -9.30
CA TRP A 77 12.85 9.10 -10.13
C TRP A 77 12.99 7.73 -9.49
N ASP A 78 13.28 7.68 -8.21
CA ASP A 78 13.55 6.45 -7.46
C ASP A 78 12.33 5.95 -6.67
N CYS A 79 11.10 6.18 -7.15
CA CYS A 79 9.87 5.74 -6.49
C CYS A 79 9.51 4.27 -6.73
N GLY A 80 10.31 3.55 -7.52
CA GLY A 80 10.03 2.17 -7.93
C GLY A 80 10.38 1.12 -6.87
N PRO A 81 9.98 -0.15 -7.15
CA PRO A 81 10.23 -1.24 -6.22
C PRO A 81 11.68 -1.71 -6.24
N VAL A 82 12.16 -2.16 -5.08
CA VAL A 82 13.55 -2.66 -4.89
C VAL A 82 13.53 -3.92 -4.04
N VAL A 83 14.36 -4.88 -4.41
CA VAL A 83 14.74 -6.04 -3.59
C VAL A 83 16.15 -5.81 -3.05
N VAL A 84 16.34 -6.02 -1.76
CA VAL A 84 17.65 -5.88 -1.08
C VAL A 84 17.86 -7.09 -0.19
N ALA A 85 19.07 -7.64 -0.18
CA ALA A 85 19.45 -8.69 0.76
C ALA A 85 20.82 -8.43 1.38
N TYR A 86 20.96 -8.90 2.60
CA TYR A 86 22.23 -8.98 3.33
C TYR A 86 22.49 -10.43 3.71
N GLY A 87 23.71 -10.90 3.48
CA GLY A 87 24.16 -12.25 3.82
C GLY A 87 25.56 -12.23 4.43
N GLU A 88 25.96 -13.34 5.00
CA GLU A 88 27.33 -13.52 5.50
C GLU A 88 28.34 -13.51 4.34
N HIS A 89 27.92 -14.05 3.16
CA HIS A 89 28.71 -14.08 1.95
C HIS A 89 27.95 -13.48 0.77
N GLN A 90 28.67 -12.99 -0.23
CA GLN A 90 28.08 -12.36 -1.42
C GLN A 90 27.12 -13.30 -2.16
N GLU A 91 27.47 -14.57 -2.27
CA GLU A 91 26.65 -15.59 -2.92
C GLU A 91 25.26 -15.78 -2.27
N ASN A 92 25.18 -15.64 -0.93
CA ASN A 92 23.90 -15.70 -0.20
C ASN A 92 23.02 -14.52 -0.60
N ALA A 93 23.59 -13.30 -0.52
CA ALA A 93 22.85 -12.07 -0.85
C ALA A 93 22.41 -12.04 -2.31
N ASP A 94 23.29 -12.42 -3.26
CA ASP A 94 22.97 -12.43 -4.69
C ASP A 94 21.87 -13.44 -5.01
N ARG A 95 21.98 -14.67 -4.49
CA ARG A 95 20.97 -15.72 -4.70
C ARG A 95 19.60 -15.30 -4.19
N ALA A 96 19.53 -14.69 -2.99
CA ALA A 96 18.26 -14.25 -2.43
C ALA A 96 17.63 -13.13 -3.25
N VAL A 97 18.42 -12.14 -3.66
CA VAL A 97 17.97 -11.06 -4.53
C VAL A 97 17.49 -11.60 -5.87
N ASP A 98 18.28 -12.45 -6.55
CA ASP A 98 17.93 -13.01 -7.85
C ASP A 98 16.65 -13.83 -7.77
N THR A 99 16.52 -14.69 -6.76
CA THR A 99 15.34 -15.53 -6.57
C THR A 99 14.07 -14.70 -6.41
N LEU A 100 14.12 -13.66 -5.58
CA LEU A 100 12.96 -12.82 -5.32
C LEU A 100 12.66 -11.89 -6.50
N PHE A 101 13.69 -11.33 -7.12
CA PHE A 101 13.57 -10.50 -8.31
C PHE A 101 12.91 -11.25 -9.47
N ASP A 102 13.42 -12.44 -9.82
CA ASP A 102 12.89 -13.26 -10.91
C ASP A 102 11.44 -13.69 -10.62
N GLY A 103 11.14 -14.06 -9.37
CA GLY A 103 9.78 -14.39 -8.95
C GLY A 103 8.81 -13.23 -9.10
N ILE A 104 9.22 -12.00 -8.77
CA ILE A 104 8.39 -10.80 -8.94
C ILE A 104 8.20 -10.47 -10.41
N LEU A 105 9.24 -10.56 -11.23
CA LEU A 105 9.15 -10.27 -12.67
C LEU A 105 8.15 -11.19 -13.40
N GLN A 106 8.06 -12.45 -13.01
CA GLN A 106 7.15 -13.41 -13.63
C GLN A 106 5.68 -13.06 -13.44
N HIS A 107 5.36 -12.20 -12.46
CA HIS A 107 4.00 -11.78 -12.09
C HIS A 107 3.71 -10.31 -12.40
N GLU A 108 4.50 -9.64 -13.26
CA GLU A 108 4.37 -8.21 -13.55
C GLU A 108 2.93 -7.81 -13.87
N GLU A 109 2.25 -8.53 -14.75
CA GLU A 109 0.88 -8.22 -15.17
C GLU A 109 -0.14 -8.40 -14.03
N GLU A 110 0.13 -9.33 -13.11
CA GLU A 110 -0.77 -9.63 -11.98
C GLU A 110 -0.74 -8.55 -10.89
N PHE A 111 0.30 -7.70 -10.86
CA PHE A 111 0.32 -6.53 -9.98
C PHE A 111 -0.65 -5.43 -10.43
N GLN A 112 -1.13 -5.47 -11.68
CA GLN A 112 -2.12 -4.54 -12.18
C GLN A 112 -3.49 -4.89 -11.61
N VAL A 113 -4.08 -3.94 -10.88
CA VAL A 113 -5.42 -4.09 -10.28
C VAL A 113 -6.41 -3.31 -11.10
N GLU A 114 -7.48 -3.96 -11.52
CA GLU A 114 -8.61 -3.30 -12.17
C GLU A 114 -9.23 -2.28 -11.21
N ARG A 115 -9.45 -1.08 -11.71
CA ARG A 115 -10.04 0.02 -10.96
C ARG A 115 -11.38 0.40 -11.58
N LEU A 116 -12.39 0.49 -10.75
CA LEU A 116 -13.70 0.97 -11.14
C LEU A 116 -13.75 2.50 -11.06
N SER A 117 -14.51 3.10 -11.95
CA SER A 117 -14.93 4.50 -11.76
C SER A 117 -15.84 4.62 -10.52
N PRO A 118 -15.95 5.79 -9.90
CA PRO A 118 -16.87 6.00 -8.78
C PRO A 118 -18.32 5.57 -9.10
N GLY A 119 -18.79 5.83 -10.33
CA GLY A 119 -20.10 5.44 -10.78
C GLY A 119 -20.30 3.93 -10.87
N GLU A 120 -19.35 3.20 -11.45
CA GLU A 120 -19.38 1.74 -11.55
C GLU A 120 -19.32 1.10 -10.16
N ALA A 121 -18.44 1.60 -9.28
CA ALA A 121 -18.30 1.09 -7.93
C ALA A 121 -19.59 1.29 -7.10
N ALA A 122 -20.22 2.47 -7.18
CA ALA A 122 -21.49 2.75 -6.52
C ALA A 122 -22.61 1.85 -7.08
N SER A 123 -22.68 1.69 -8.41
CA SER A 123 -23.68 0.82 -9.07
C SER A 123 -23.57 -0.64 -8.61
N GLN A 124 -22.35 -1.17 -8.57
CA GLN A 124 -22.13 -2.55 -8.11
C GLN A 124 -22.49 -2.73 -6.63
N ALA A 125 -22.15 -1.75 -5.78
CA ALA A 125 -22.51 -1.81 -4.37
C ALA A 125 -24.02 -1.77 -4.13
N ILE A 126 -24.75 -0.89 -4.84
CA ILE A 126 -26.21 -0.77 -4.77
C ILE A 126 -26.91 -2.04 -5.27
N ALA A 127 -26.41 -2.62 -6.37
CA ALA A 127 -27.01 -3.84 -6.94
C ALA A 127 -26.69 -5.10 -6.13
N SER A 128 -25.81 -5.03 -5.17
CA SER A 128 -25.36 -6.20 -4.40
C SER A 128 -26.43 -6.68 -3.42
N ASN A 129 -26.60 -7.99 -3.36
CA ASN A 129 -27.42 -8.66 -2.35
C ASN A 129 -26.57 -9.18 -1.15
N ALA A 130 -25.36 -8.63 -0.96
CA ALA A 130 -24.48 -9.06 0.13
C ALA A 130 -25.08 -8.71 1.50
N HIS A 131 -24.92 -9.63 2.46
CA HIS A 131 -25.36 -9.40 3.85
C HIS A 131 -24.38 -8.57 4.66
N LYS A 132 -23.24 -8.16 4.08
CA LYS A 132 -22.18 -7.36 4.70
C LYS A 132 -22.01 -6.05 3.94
N PRO A 133 -21.54 -4.99 4.62
CA PRO A 133 -21.24 -3.74 3.94
C PRO A 133 -20.23 -3.93 2.80
N PHE A 134 -20.46 -3.24 1.69
CA PHE A 134 -19.44 -3.02 0.67
C PHE A 134 -18.48 -1.95 1.17
N VAL A 135 -17.18 -2.22 1.03
CA VAL A 135 -16.13 -1.25 1.33
C VAL A 135 -15.51 -0.80 0.00
N LEU A 136 -15.70 0.48 -0.33
CA LEU A 136 -15.12 1.11 -1.51
C LEU A 136 -13.95 1.97 -1.06
N ALA A 137 -12.74 1.59 -1.45
CA ALA A 137 -11.53 2.35 -1.13
C ALA A 137 -11.20 3.28 -2.30
N ASP A 138 -11.15 4.59 -2.03
CA ASP A 138 -10.64 5.54 -3.01
C ASP A 138 -9.12 5.32 -3.16
N VAL A 139 -8.68 5.14 -4.41
CA VAL A 139 -7.27 4.90 -4.75
C VAL A 139 -6.57 6.20 -5.15
N GLN A 140 -7.31 7.18 -5.64
CA GLN A 140 -6.78 8.44 -6.13
C GLN A 140 -6.66 9.48 -5.02
N ASP A 141 -7.68 9.59 -4.16
CA ASP A 141 -7.75 10.60 -3.11
C ASP A 141 -7.87 9.96 -1.72
N ASN A 142 -6.89 9.12 -1.39
CA ASN A 142 -6.85 8.40 -0.13
C ASN A 142 -5.89 9.08 0.86
N CYS A 143 -6.40 9.61 1.97
CA CYS A 143 -5.57 10.26 2.98
C CYS A 143 -4.56 9.31 3.66
N GLY A 144 -4.86 8.02 3.73
CA GLY A 144 -3.92 7.00 4.20
C GLY A 144 -2.72 6.80 3.27
N ALA A 145 -2.86 7.18 1.99
CA ALA A 145 -1.80 7.21 1.00
C ALA A 145 -1.19 8.61 0.80
N GLY A 146 -1.57 9.59 1.62
CA GLY A 146 -1.01 10.94 1.59
C GLY A 146 -1.75 11.95 0.69
N ALA A 147 -2.92 11.59 0.16
CA ALA A 147 -3.77 12.52 -0.59
C ALA A 147 -4.60 13.42 0.35
N THR A 148 -5.24 14.44 -0.22
CA THR A 148 -5.95 15.47 0.54
C THR A 148 -7.31 15.04 1.09
N SER A 149 -7.95 14.03 0.47
CA SER A 149 -9.32 13.56 0.76
C SER A 149 -10.37 14.67 0.62
N ASP A 150 -10.24 15.49 -0.40
CA ASP A 150 -11.14 16.62 -0.67
C ASP A 150 -11.94 16.47 -1.97
N THR A 151 -11.74 15.39 -2.73
CA THR A 151 -12.51 15.12 -3.93
C THR A 151 -13.90 14.56 -3.62
N THR A 152 -14.89 14.95 -4.42
CA THR A 152 -16.31 14.61 -4.19
C THR A 152 -16.86 13.57 -5.18
N GLY A 153 -16.02 12.94 -6.00
CA GLY A 153 -16.44 12.02 -7.05
C GLY A 153 -17.30 10.86 -6.57
N MET A 154 -16.88 10.18 -5.49
CA MET A 154 -17.65 9.09 -4.90
C MET A 154 -18.96 9.59 -4.27
N LEU A 155 -18.90 10.68 -3.50
CA LEU A 155 -20.10 11.28 -2.90
C LEU A 155 -21.15 11.65 -3.95
N ARG A 156 -20.73 12.30 -5.04
CA ARG A 156 -21.59 12.63 -6.16
C ARG A 156 -22.24 11.39 -6.77
N SER A 157 -21.45 10.35 -7.05
CA SER A 157 -21.97 9.10 -7.64
C SER A 157 -22.99 8.40 -6.76
N LEU A 158 -22.80 8.41 -5.44
CA LEU A 158 -23.76 7.86 -4.48
C LEU A 158 -25.07 8.63 -4.48
N ILE A 159 -25.01 9.98 -4.51
CA ILE A 159 -26.20 10.83 -4.55
C ILE A 159 -26.97 10.66 -5.87
N GLU A 160 -26.27 10.75 -7.01
CA GLU A 160 -26.88 10.64 -8.35
C GLU A 160 -27.56 9.30 -8.58
N GLN A 161 -27.06 8.23 -7.98
CA GLN A 161 -27.63 6.89 -8.09
C GLN A 161 -28.62 6.56 -6.96
N GLY A 162 -28.90 7.49 -6.07
CA GLY A 162 -29.87 7.31 -4.97
C GLY A 162 -29.44 6.23 -3.97
N ALA A 163 -28.16 6.12 -3.67
CA ALA A 163 -27.66 5.15 -2.70
C ALA A 163 -28.27 5.40 -1.31
N ASP A 164 -28.85 4.36 -0.71
CA ASP A 164 -29.35 4.36 0.66
C ASP A 164 -28.40 3.60 1.58
N GLY A 165 -28.29 4.04 2.84
CA GLY A 165 -27.44 3.40 3.83
C GLY A 165 -25.95 3.52 3.54
N ALA A 166 -25.52 4.55 2.77
CA ALA A 166 -24.12 4.79 2.45
C ALA A 166 -23.45 5.73 3.45
N VAL A 167 -22.16 5.51 3.69
CA VAL A 167 -21.31 6.36 4.52
C VAL A 167 -20.03 6.68 3.76
N VAL A 168 -19.69 7.96 3.64
CA VAL A 168 -18.38 8.43 3.15
C VAL A 168 -17.53 8.77 4.36
N GLY A 169 -16.41 8.06 4.50
CA GLY A 169 -15.52 8.22 5.66
C GLY A 169 -14.37 9.16 5.36
N VAL A 170 -14.45 10.39 5.77
CA VAL A 170 -13.57 11.55 5.65
C VAL A 170 -13.71 12.26 4.30
N LEU A 171 -14.24 13.46 4.37
CA LEU A 171 -14.08 14.51 3.36
C LEU A 171 -13.45 15.71 4.06
N VAL A 172 -12.27 16.11 3.62
CA VAL A 172 -11.53 17.22 4.23
C VAL A 172 -11.95 18.52 3.56
N ASP A 173 -12.76 19.31 4.27
CA ASP A 173 -13.21 20.64 3.85
C ASP A 173 -13.37 21.56 5.07
N GLY A 174 -12.33 22.32 5.36
CA GLY A 174 -12.31 23.23 6.52
C GLY A 174 -13.33 24.37 6.41
N ALA A 175 -13.64 24.84 5.20
CA ALA A 175 -14.61 25.93 4.98
C ALA A 175 -16.04 25.44 5.23
N ALA A 176 -16.40 24.28 4.67
CA ALA A 176 -17.70 23.65 4.92
C ALA A 176 -17.89 23.29 6.40
N ALA A 177 -16.86 22.78 7.06
CA ALA A 177 -16.87 22.49 8.49
C ALA A 177 -17.12 23.76 9.32
N ALA A 178 -16.41 24.85 9.02
CA ALA A 178 -16.60 26.14 9.72
C ALA A 178 -18.01 26.67 9.54
N GLN A 179 -18.58 26.60 8.32
CA GLN A 179 -19.94 27.04 8.04
C GLN A 179 -20.97 26.18 8.81
N ALA A 180 -20.77 24.86 8.85
CA ALA A 180 -21.63 23.95 9.61
C ALA A 180 -21.60 24.27 11.13
N HIS A 181 -20.43 24.50 11.69
CA HIS A 181 -20.29 24.92 13.10
C HIS A 181 -20.98 26.24 13.40
N ALA A 182 -20.80 27.24 12.54
CA ALA A 182 -21.44 28.54 12.71
C ALA A 182 -22.97 28.48 12.66
N SER A 183 -23.52 27.59 11.83
CA SER A 183 -24.96 27.41 11.66
C SER A 183 -25.64 26.63 12.79
N GLY A 184 -24.89 25.79 13.50
CA GLY A 184 -25.34 25.02 14.64
C GLY A 184 -26.11 23.74 14.29
N LYS A 185 -26.31 22.91 15.30
CA LYS A 185 -26.96 21.61 15.16
C LYS A 185 -28.43 21.76 14.72
N GLY A 186 -28.80 21.01 13.66
CA GLY A 186 -30.17 21.01 13.12
C GLY A 186 -30.43 22.08 12.05
N ALA A 187 -29.47 22.93 11.75
CA ALA A 187 -29.58 23.88 10.65
C ALA A 187 -29.44 23.14 9.29
N THR A 188 -30.18 23.66 8.30
CA THR A 188 -29.96 23.29 6.88
C THR A 188 -29.08 24.36 6.25
N ILE A 189 -28.04 23.97 5.57
CA ILE A 189 -27.08 24.88 4.92
C ILE A 189 -26.80 24.42 3.49
N ASP A 190 -26.52 25.39 2.61
CA ASP A 190 -26.01 25.15 1.29
C ASP A 190 -24.49 25.35 1.30
N VAL A 191 -23.75 24.32 0.91
CA VAL A 191 -22.28 24.36 0.86
C VAL A 191 -21.76 23.83 -0.47
N SER A 192 -20.68 24.41 -0.96
CA SER A 192 -19.85 23.79 -1.97
C SER A 192 -18.84 22.90 -1.27
N LEU A 193 -18.75 21.63 -1.66
CA LEU A 193 -17.84 20.66 -1.08
C LEU A 193 -16.71 20.35 -2.02
N GLY A 194 -15.51 20.16 -1.44
CA GLY A 194 -14.30 19.76 -2.14
C GLY A 194 -13.46 20.96 -2.59
N GLY A 195 -12.15 20.69 -2.81
CA GLY A 195 -11.15 21.69 -3.23
C GLY A 195 -10.67 21.53 -4.64
#